data_bd00e173920f53c20d471401187d1837
#
_entry.id   bd00e173920f53c20d471401187d1837
#
_cell.length_a   1.000
_cell.length_b   1.000
_cell.length_c   1.000
_cell.angle_alpha   90.00
_cell.angle_beta   90.00
_cell.angle_gamma   90.00
#
_symmetry.space_group_name_H-M   'P 1'
#
loop_
_entity.id
_entity.type
_entity.pdbx_description
1 polymer ?
#
loop_
_entity_poly.entity_id
_entity_poly.type
_entity_poly.pdbx_seq_one_letter_code
_entity_poly.pdbx_strand_id
1 'polypeptide(L)'
;MRKNSQYGLLVLIVGLIVAVKGSAAIALQGTNAAEGKREILTIPIAVFILVSDEGNDFMSSRRTVESMESHFAQVNNIWRQADIVIEPVVVRQVAAPDYLLKGLSHRIGRGGIADFFRAIHHGQVNIGRNLVRGSLTAFYVRSLGGPNGLKPLGINTLFVADNTTVKDARVTSHEIGHNLGLYHAWRNTGSLLFSGSNGVVLTETEQSVARYNARRFL
;
A
#
# COMPACT_ATOMS: atom_id res chain seq x y z
N MET A 1 45.35 35.08 -1.82
CA MET A 1 45.55 34.30 -0.58
C MET A 1 44.37 34.55 0.37
N ARG A 2 43.42 33.68 0.50
CA ARG A 2 42.41 33.66 1.59
C ARG A 2 42.20 32.23 1.98
N LYS A 3 42.46 31.93 3.27
CA LYS A 3 42.39 30.60 3.89
C LYS A 3 40.93 30.24 4.18
N ASN A 4 40.51 29.07 3.76
CA ASN A 4 39.25 28.45 4.18
C ASN A 4 39.46 27.77 5.54
N SER A 5 38.67 28.16 6.54
CA SER A 5 38.55 27.51 7.84
C SER A 5 37.39 26.53 7.78
N GLN A 6 37.70 25.25 7.91
CA GLN A 6 36.69 24.18 8.13
C GLN A 6 36.49 24.04 9.64
N TYR A 7 35.27 24.26 10.11
CA TYR A 7 34.86 23.86 11.45
C TYR A 7 34.09 22.54 11.37
N GLY A 8 34.74 21.46 11.79
CA GLY A 8 34.09 20.18 12.02
C GLY A 8 33.37 20.20 13.36
N LEU A 9 32.07 19.97 13.35
CA LEU A 9 31.26 19.79 14.54
C LEU A 9 31.30 18.31 14.96
N LEU A 10 32.02 17.99 16.03
CA LEU A 10 32.11 16.68 16.65
C LEU A 10 30.94 16.54 17.63
N VAL A 11 29.93 15.71 17.29
CA VAL A 11 28.84 15.36 18.21
C VAL A 11 29.25 14.14 19.01
N LEU A 12 29.54 14.32 20.29
CA LEU A 12 29.85 13.27 21.24
C LEU A 12 28.54 12.71 21.80
N ILE A 13 28.16 11.49 21.42
CA ILE A 13 27.05 10.77 22.05
C ILE A 13 27.60 9.98 23.23
N VAL A 14 27.31 10.46 24.45
CA VAL A 14 27.60 9.72 25.69
C VAL A 14 26.46 8.72 25.93
N GLY A 15 26.73 7.45 25.71
CA GLY A 15 25.83 6.35 26.04
C GLY A 15 25.87 6.04 27.54
N LEU A 16 24.78 6.28 28.25
CA LEU A 16 24.60 5.85 29.64
C LEU A 16 24.14 4.38 29.67
N ILE A 17 25.05 3.46 30.01
CA ILE A 17 24.70 2.06 30.27
C ILE A 17 24.27 1.93 31.74
N VAL A 18 22.96 1.78 31.97
CA VAL A 18 22.45 1.38 33.29
C VAL A 18 22.33 -0.13 33.35
N ALA A 19 23.26 -0.77 34.07
CA ALA A 19 23.19 -2.19 34.35
C ALA A 19 22.24 -2.41 35.55
N VAL A 20 21.04 -2.92 35.27
CA VAL A 20 20.13 -3.41 36.33
C VAL A 20 20.36 -4.91 36.50
N LYS A 21 21.10 -5.28 37.55
CA LYS A 21 21.12 -6.66 38.07
C LYS A 21 19.90 -6.83 38.98
N GLY A 22 18.97 -7.67 38.55
CA GLY A 22 17.85 -8.10 39.35
C GLY A 22 17.30 -9.41 38.81
N SER A 23 17.84 -10.55 39.32
CA SER A 23 17.27 -11.87 39.07
C SER A 23 15.95 -11.99 39.86
N ALA A 24 14.82 -11.90 39.12
CA ALA A 24 13.56 -12.43 39.61
C ALA A 24 13.15 -13.54 38.65
N ALA A 25 13.29 -14.79 39.07
CA ALA A 25 12.73 -15.94 38.38
C ALA A 25 11.21 -15.84 38.52
N ILE A 26 10.56 -15.26 37.48
CA ILE A 26 9.09 -15.33 37.34
C ILE A 26 8.81 -16.72 36.77
N ALA A 27 8.22 -17.59 37.63
CA ALA A 27 7.64 -18.83 37.18
C ALA A 27 6.58 -18.51 36.11
N LEU A 28 6.86 -18.88 34.87
CA LEU A 28 5.88 -18.93 33.80
C LEU A 28 4.84 -20.02 34.17
N GLN A 29 3.82 -19.63 34.89
CA GLN A 29 2.59 -20.41 34.92
C GLN A 29 2.02 -20.36 33.50
N GLY A 30 2.05 -21.50 32.80
CA GLY A 30 1.41 -21.68 31.52
C GLY A 30 -0.06 -21.35 31.61
N THR A 31 -0.42 -20.13 31.27
CA THR A 31 -1.79 -19.81 30.93
C THR A 31 -2.03 -20.51 29.58
N ASN A 32 -2.79 -21.62 29.62
CA ASN A 32 -3.51 -22.12 28.47
C ASN A 32 -4.43 -20.97 28.03
N ALA A 33 -3.89 -20.04 27.25
CA ALA A 33 -4.70 -19.08 26.50
C ALA A 33 -5.53 -19.94 25.54
N ALA A 34 -6.81 -20.13 25.87
CA ALA A 34 -7.78 -20.59 24.91
C ALA A 34 -7.52 -19.75 23.65
N GLU A 35 -7.27 -20.41 22.51
CA GLU A 35 -7.17 -19.75 21.20
C GLU A 35 -8.52 -19.07 20.92
N GLY A 36 -8.73 -17.92 21.51
CA GLY A 36 -9.86 -17.05 21.21
C GLY A 36 -9.75 -16.68 19.74
N LYS A 37 -10.74 -17.09 18.96
CA LYS A 37 -10.85 -16.74 17.53
C LYS A 37 -10.57 -15.24 17.40
N ARG A 38 -9.46 -14.88 16.73
CA ARG A 38 -9.11 -13.47 16.53
C ARG A 38 -10.22 -12.77 15.75
N GLU A 39 -10.54 -11.56 16.15
CA GLU A 39 -11.48 -10.70 15.43
C GLU A 39 -11.03 -10.50 13.98
N ILE A 40 -11.92 -10.68 13.02
CA ILE A 40 -11.68 -10.35 11.62
C ILE A 40 -11.90 -8.85 11.45
N LEU A 41 -10.91 -8.15 10.91
CA LEU A 41 -10.98 -6.72 10.62
C LEU A 41 -11.31 -6.52 9.13
N THR A 42 -12.41 -5.86 8.83
CA THR A 42 -12.82 -5.58 7.45
C THR A 42 -12.44 -4.15 7.06
N ILE A 43 -11.64 -4.00 6.02
CA ILE A 43 -11.19 -2.71 5.49
C ILE A 43 -11.94 -2.43 4.18
N PRO A 44 -12.78 -1.38 4.13
CA PRO A 44 -13.43 -0.99 2.89
C PRO A 44 -12.44 -0.39 1.90
N ILE A 45 -12.60 -0.71 0.60
CA ILE A 45 -11.80 -0.15 -0.48
C ILE A 45 -12.68 0.29 -1.65
N ALA A 46 -12.48 1.53 -2.13
CA ALA A 46 -13.04 2.00 -3.38
C ALA A 46 -12.07 1.72 -4.53
N VAL A 47 -12.54 1.09 -5.59
CA VAL A 47 -11.75 0.63 -6.73
C VAL A 47 -12.14 1.38 -7.99
N PHE A 48 -11.18 2.05 -8.62
CA PHE A 48 -11.35 2.80 -9.84
C PHE A 48 -10.41 2.27 -10.93
N ILE A 49 -10.99 1.80 -12.03
CA ILE A 49 -10.29 1.33 -13.22
C ILE A 49 -10.23 2.50 -14.20
N LEU A 50 -9.03 3.04 -14.44
CA LEU A 50 -8.89 4.23 -15.27
C LEU A 50 -8.88 3.86 -16.76
N VAL A 51 -9.74 4.52 -17.52
CA VAL A 51 -9.83 4.38 -18.99
C VAL A 51 -9.72 5.75 -19.64
N SER A 52 -9.24 5.79 -20.87
CA SER A 52 -9.17 7.02 -21.67
C SER A 52 -10.56 7.57 -21.96
N ASP A 53 -10.76 8.87 -21.79
CA ASP A 53 -11.98 9.57 -22.21
C ASP A 53 -12.02 9.80 -23.75
N GLU A 54 -10.87 9.68 -24.42
CA GLU A 54 -10.72 9.77 -25.87
C GLU A 54 -10.86 8.39 -26.56
N GLY A 55 -11.10 7.31 -25.82
CA GLY A 55 -11.20 5.95 -26.36
C GLY A 55 -9.86 5.31 -26.74
N ASN A 56 -8.76 5.78 -26.16
CA ASN A 56 -7.42 5.27 -26.43
C ASN A 56 -7.13 4.01 -25.62
N ASP A 57 -7.21 2.83 -26.24
CA ASP A 57 -6.95 1.54 -25.61
C ASP A 57 -5.51 1.38 -25.07
N PHE A 58 -4.55 2.11 -25.66
CA PHE A 58 -3.16 2.07 -25.19
C PHE A 58 -2.97 2.78 -23.85
N MET A 59 -3.85 3.71 -23.51
CA MET A 59 -3.84 4.43 -22.24
C MET A 59 -4.82 3.85 -21.24
N SER A 60 -5.85 3.13 -21.69
CA SER A 60 -6.87 2.52 -20.87
C SER A 60 -6.36 1.27 -20.14
N SER A 61 -6.74 1.13 -18.85
CA SER A 61 -6.57 -0.14 -18.15
C SER A 61 -7.36 -1.24 -18.86
N ARG A 62 -6.79 -2.44 -18.93
CA ARG A 62 -7.41 -3.63 -19.50
C ARG A 62 -8.27 -4.40 -18.51
N ARG A 63 -8.31 -3.96 -17.27
CA ARG A 63 -9.13 -4.61 -16.23
C ARG A 63 -10.59 -4.26 -16.43
N THR A 64 -11.46 -5.20 -16.06
CA THR A 64 -12.91 -5.01 -16.06
C THR A 64 -13.44 -5.05 -14.64
N VAL A 65 -14.64 -4.52 -14.42
CA VAL A 65 -15.33 -4.55 -13.12
C VAL A 65 -15.49 -6.00 -12.65
N GLU A 66 -15.86 -6.90 -13.55
CA GLU A 66 -16.10 -8.32 -13.27
C GLU A 66 -14.81 -9.04 -12.84
N SER A 67 -13.66 -8.65 -13.38
CA SER A 67 -12.37 -9.24 -13.03
C SER A 67 -11.94 -8.93 -11.60
N MET A 68 -12.49 -7.88 -10.99
CA MET A 68 -12.09 -7.44 -9.64
C MET A 68 -12.58 -8.39 -8.54
N GLU A 69 -13.67 -9.11 -8.72
CA GLU A 69 -14.13 -10.09 -7.74
C GLU A 69 -13.08 -11.18 -7.50
N SER A 70 -12.65 -11.85 -8.57
CA SER A 70 -11.61 -12.88 -8.48
C SER A 70 -10.26 -12.32 -8.02
N HIS A 71 -9.94 -11.08 -8.40
CA HIS A 71 -8.75 -10.38 -7.97
C HIS A 71 -8.75 -10.16 -6.45
N PHE A 72 -9.82 -9.62 -5.88
CA PHE A 72 -9.92 -9.38 -4.43
C PHE A 72 -10.08 -10.66 -3.62
N ALA A 73 -10.63 -11.74 -4.20
CA ALA A 73 -10.57 -13.06 -3.57
C ALA A 73 -9.12 -13.52 -3.35
N GLN A 74 -8.23 -13.30 -4.33
CA GLN A 74 -6.80 -13.59 -4.20
C GLN A 74 -6.09 -12.65 -3.21
N VAL A 75 -6.40 -11.35 -3.21
CA VAL A 75 -5.91 -10.38 -2.22
C VAL A 75 -6.29 -10.84 -0.80
N ASN A 76 -7.54 -11.25 -0.60
CA ASN A 76 -8.03 -11.73 0.69
C ASN A 76 -7.38 -13.04 1.14
N ASN A 77 -7.01 -13.92 0.21
CA ASN A 77 -6.21 -15.11 0.54
C ASN A 77 -4.84 -14.75 1.14
N ILE A 78 -4.24 -13.64 0.70
CA ILE A 78 -2.98 -13.15 1.27
C ILE A 78 -3.22 -12.53 2.65
N TRP A 79 -4.23 -11.66 2.80
CA TRP A 79 -4.48 -10.93 4.04
C TRP A 79 -5.13 -11.76 5.15
N ARG A 80 -5.64 -12.96 4.81
CA ARG A 80 -6.14 -13.94 5.82
C ARG A 80 -5.11 -14.27 6.89
N GLN A 81 -3.80 -14.21 6.58
CA GLN A 81 -2.72 -14.42 7.55
C GLN A 81 -2.80 -13.44 8.75
N ALA A 82 -3.34 -12.25 8.51
CA ALA A 82 -3.49 -11.21 9.54
C ALA A 82 -4.94 -11.08 10.04
N ASP A 83 -5.85 -11.99 9.70
CA ASP A 83 -7.29 -11.89 9.97
C ASP A 83 -7.86 -10.55 9.47
N ILE A 84 -7.41 -10.09 8.30
CA ILE A 84 -7.90 -8.90 7.62
C ILE A 84 -8.63 -9.31 6.34
N VAL A 85 -9.78 -8.68 6.11
CA VAL A 85 -10.56 -8.77 4.87
C VAL A 85 -10.55 -7.39 4.21
N ILE A 86 -10.23 -7.36 2.92
CA ILE A 86 -10.32 -6.16 2.07
C ILE A 86 -11.64 -6.26 1.30
N GLU A 87 -12.55 -5.35 1.56
CA GLU A 87 -13.90 -5.37 1.00
C GLU A 87 -14.08 -4.27 -0.05
N PRO A 88 -14.19 -4.62 -1.36
CA PRO A 88 -14.54 -3.65 -2.38
C PRO A 88 -15.97 -3.12 -2.17
N VAL A 89 -16.10 -1.86 -1.77
CA VAL A 89 -17.41 -1.19 -1.56
C VAL A 89 -17.87 -0.42 -2.79
N VAL A 90 -16.94 -0.08 -3.67
CA VAL A 90 -17.19 0.52 -4.99
C VAL A 90 -16.20 -0.08 -5.97
N VAL A 91 -16.69 -0.56 -7.11
CA VAL A 91 -15.85 -0.98 -8.25
C VAL A 91 -16.43 -0.36 -9.52
N ARG A 92 -15.66 0.46 -10.23
CA ARG A 92 -16.13 1.05 -11.48
C ARG A 92 -15.01 1.51 -12.38
N GLN A 93 -15.29 1.59 -13.67
CA GLN A 93 -14.45 2.31 -14.63
C GLN A 93 -14.66 3.82 -14.49
N VAL A 94 -13.57 4.57 -14.67
CA VAL A 94 -13.56 6.03 -14.59
C VAL A 94 -12.78 6.57 -15.79
N ALA A 95 -13.46 7.40 -16.59
CA ALA A 95 -12.83 8.09 -17.69
C ALA A 95 -11.87 9.18 -17.18
N ALA A 96 -10.69 9.24 -17.77
CA ALA A 96 -9.66 10.22 -17.46
C ALA A 96 -9.00 10.71 -18.75
N PRO A 97 -8.68 12.02 -18.85
CA PRO A 97 -7.95 12.58 -19.98
C PRO A 97 -6.63 11.88 -20.26
N ASP A 98 -6.31 11.63 -21.52
CA ASP A 98 -5.10 10.93 -21.96
C ASP A 98 -3.83 11.58 -21.42
N TYR A 99 -3.76 12.91 -21.31
CA TYR A 99 -2.59 13.60 -20.79
C TYR A 99 -2.31 13.25 -19.30
N LEU A 100 -3.35 12.95 -18.52
CA LEU A 100 -3.22 12.52 -17.11
C LEU A 100 -2.73 11.07 -17.05
N LEU A 101 -3.33 10.17 -17.85
CA LEU A 101 -2.92 8.77 -17.96
C LEU A 101 -1.46 8.67 -18.42
N LYS A 102 -1.06 9.48 -19.41
CA LYS A 102 0.32 9.64 -19.83
C LYS A 102 1.21 10.20 -18.72
N GLY A 103 0.71 11.16 -17.94
CA GLY A 103 1.40 11.72 -16.77
C GLY A 103 1.70 10.65 -15.72
N LEU A 104 0.75 9.77 -15.41
CA LEU A 104 0.95 8.63 -14.51
C LEU A 104 1.98 7.65 -15.05
N SER A 105 1.96 7.37 -16.37
CA SER A 105 2.87 6.39 -16.99
C SER A 105 4.30 6.92 -17.22
N HIS A 106 4.51 8.21 -17.42
CA HIS A 106 5.82 8.77 -17.79
C HIS A 106 6.44 9.68 -16.71
N ARG A 107 5.64 10.24 -15.85
CA ARG A 107 6.04 11.28 -14.89
C ARG A 107 5.59 11.01 -13.48
N ILE A 108 5.35 9.74 -13.11
CA ILE A 108 4.78 9.39 -11.81
C ILE A 108 5.61 9.98 -10.64
N GLY A 109 6.94 9.92 -10.74
CA GLY A 109 7.87 10.52 -9.78
C GLY A 109 8.17 12.02 -9.99
N ARG A 110 7.55 12.68 -11.00
CA ARG A 110 7.79 14.08 -11.40
C ARG A 110 6.51 14.92 -11.42
N GLY A 111 5.55 14.59 -10.58
CA GLY A 111 4.31 15.36 -10.46
C GLY A 111 3.08 14.72 -11.10
N GLY A 112 3.19 13.62 -11.85
CA GLY A 112 2.04 12.97 -12.51
C GLY A 112 0.93 12.60 -11.52
N ILE A 113 1.27 12.12 -10.33
CA ILE A 113 0.29 11.85 -9.26
C ILE A 113 -0.35 13.14 -8.75
N ALA A 114 0.42 14.18 -8.53
CA ALA A 114 -0.10 15.46 -8.05
C ALA A 114 -1.05 16.09 -9.08
N ASP A 115 -0.70 16.03 -10.38
CA ASP A 115 -1.55 16.50 -11.46
C ASP A 115 -2.86 15.69 -11.53
N PHE A 116 -2.79 14.37 -11.34
CA PHE A 116 -3.96 13.50 -11.31
C PHE A 116 -4.90 13.85 -10.14
N PHE A 117 -4.38 14.02 -8.93
CA PHE A 117 -5.22 14.43 -7.79
C PHE A 117 -5.78 15.83 -7.93
N ARG A 118 -5.04 16.75 -8.56
CA ARG A 118 -5.54 18.09 -8.90
C ARG A 118 -6.71 17.98 -9.89
N ALA A 119 -6.60 17.12 -10.90
CA ALA A 119 -7.67 16.89 -11.86
C ALA A 119 -8.94 16.29 -11.21
N ILE A 120 -8.79 15.38 -10.24
CA ILE A 120 -9.90 14.90 -9.42
C ILE A 120 -10.53 16.06 -8.65
N HIS A 121 -9.73 16.90 -8.00
CA HIS A 121 -10.21 18.05 -7.22
C HIS A 121 -11.00 19.04 -8.09
N HIS A 122 -10.56 19.27 -9.31
CA HIS A 122 -11.23 20.15 -10.29
C HIS A 122 -12.36 19.47 -11.08
N GLY A 123 -12.71 18.23 -10.78
CA GLY A 123 -13.79 17.49 -11.42
C GLY A 123 -13.51 17.02 -12.84
N GLN A 124 -12.27 17.11 -13.32
CA GLN A 124 -11.85 16.59 -14.63
C GLN A 124 -11.81 15.04 -14.64
N VAL A 125 -11.59 14.43 -13.49
CA VAL A 125 -11.73 12.99 -13.27
C VAL A 125 -12.80 12.77 -12.22
N ASN A 126 -13.94 12.24 -12.64
CA ASN A 126 -15.10 12.09 -11.75
C ASN A 126 -15.05 10.73 -11.02
N ILE A 127 -14.49 10.71 -9.84
CA ILE A 127 -14.53 9.53 -8.95
C ILE A 127 -15.77 9.48 -8.06
N GLY A 128 -16.68 10.47 -8.19
CA GLY A 128 -17.87 10.63 -7.35
C GLY A 128 -17.56 11.22 -5.98
N ARG A 129 -18.56 11.75 -5.33
CA ARG A 129 -18.43 12.32 -3.97
C ARG A 129 -18.37 11.25 -2.87
N ASN A 130 -18.55 9.99 -3.24
CA ASN A 130 -18.67 8.87 -2.31
C ASN A 130 -17.33 8.11 -2.13
N LEU A 131 -16.23 8.85 -1.97
CA LEU A 131 -15.09 8.27 -1.25
C LEU A 131 -15.60 7.97 0.16
N VAL A 132 -15.81 6.70 0.45
CA VAL A 132 -16.27 6.26 1.78
C VAL A 132 -15.22 6.75 2.79
N ARG A 133 -15.62 7.63 3.67
CA ARG A 133 -14.72 8.14 4.72
C ARG A 133 -14.21 6.95 5.52
N GLY A 134 -12.90 6.85 5.68
CA GLY A 134 -12.30 5.70 6.35
C GLY A 134 -12.02 4.51 5.43
N SER A 135 -12.14 4.64 4.09
CA SER A 135 -11.76 3.58 3.15
C SER A 135 -10.38 3.79 2.53
N LEU A 136 -9.82 2.70 2.00
CA LEU A 136 -8.74 2.75 1.02
C LEU A 136 -9.30 3.17 -0.35
N THR A 137 -8.43 3.70 -1.21
CA THR A 137 -8.74 3.96 -2.63
C THR A 137 -7.69 3.29 -3.51
N ALA A 138 -8.11 2.46 -4.45
CA ALA A 138 -7.24 1.83 -5.43
C ALA A 138 -7.53 2.35 -6.84
N PHE A 139 -6.50 2.80 -7.53
CA PHE A 139 -6.54 3.14 -8.95
C PHE A 139 -5.79 2.07 -9.74
N TYR A 140 -6.49 1.40 -10.65
CA TYR A 140 -5.90 0.50 -11.61
C TYR A 140 -5.67 1.24 -12.93
N VAL A 141 -4.43 1.20 -13.40
CA VAL A 141 -3.98 2.00 -14.54
C VAL A 141 -3.26 1.12 -15.56
N ARG A 142 -3.21 1.56 -16.79
CA ARG A 142 -2.50 0.83 -17.86
C ARG A 142 -1.01 0.66 -17.55
N SER A 143 -0.36 1.70 -17.04
CA SER A 143 1.08 1.72 -16.76
C SER A 143 1.42 2.79 -15.72
N LEU A 144 2.46 2.53 -14.94
CA LEU A 144 3.08 3.48 -14.01
C LEU A 144 4.52 3.85 -14.43
N GLY A 145 4.91 3.50 -15.69
CA GLY A 145 6.21 3.83 -16.22
C GLY A 145 7.40 3.12 -15.59
N GLY A 146 7.16 1.92 -15.05
CA GLY A 146 8.18 1.06 -14.45
C GLY A 146 7.71 0.33 -13.19
N PRO A 147 7.23 1.00 -12.13
CA PRO A 147 6.70 0.32 -10.96
C PRO A 147 5.45 -0.52 -11.27
N ASN A 148 5.33 -1.68 -10.61
CA ASN A 148 4.11 -2.51 -10.68
C ASN A 148 2.96 -1.88 -9.90
N GLY A 149 3.28 -1.23 -8.78
CA GLY A 149 2.35 -0.52 -7.91
C GLY A 149 3.04 0.65 -7.22
N LEU A 150 2.25 1.49 -6.61
CA LEU A 150 2.72 2.63 -5.85
C LEU A 150 1.70 3.06 -4.79
N LYS A 151 2.17 3.29 -3.59
CA LYS A 151 1.43 3.97 -2.52
C LYS A 151 2.01 5.37 -2.30
N PRO A 152 1.28 6.46 -2.67
CA PRO A 152 1.72 7.82 -2.37
C PRO A 152 1.76 8.09 -0.86
N LEU A 153 2.72 8.90 -0.40
CA LEU A 153 2.84 9.25 1.01
C LEU A 153 1.66 10.10 1.49
N GLY A 154 1.27 9.91 2.75
CA GLY A 154 0.30 10.75 3.44
C GLY A 154 -1.17 10.52 3.07
N ILE A 155 -1.50 9.62 2.14
CA ILE A 155 -2.88 9.33 1.72
C ILE A 155 -3.18 7.84 1.70
N ASN A 156 -4.45 7.48 1.93
CA ASN A 156 -4.93 6.10 1.92
C ASN A 156 -5.26 5.62 0.49
N THR A 157 -4.31 5.81 -0.41
CA THR A 157 -4.48 5.51 -1.84
C THR A 157 -3.35 4.62 -2.33
N LEU A 158 -3.66 3.78 -3.31
CA LEU A 158 -2.68 2.98 -4.03
C LEU A 158 -2.98 3.00 -5.54
N PHE A 159 -1.94 2.83 -6.33
CA PHE A 159 -2.01 2.64 -7.78
C PHE A 159 -1.42 1.29 -8.14
N VAL A 160 -2.04 0.60 -9.09
CA VAL A 160 -1.57 -0.70 -9.60
C VAL A 160 -1.59 -0.67 -11.12
N ALA A 161 -0.48 -1.03 -11.76
CA ALA A 161 -0.38 -1.14 -13.21
C ALA A 161 -0.99 -2.47 -13.71
N ASP A 162 -1.41 -2.51 -14.99
CA ASP A 162 -1.88 -3.75 -15.62
C ASP A 162 -0.73 -4.72 -15.93
N ASN A 163 0.40 -4.18 -16.40
CA ASN A 163 1.55 -4.98 -16.81
C ASN A 163 2.52 -5.15 -15.63
N THR A 164 2.15 -5.98 -14.67
CA THR A 164 3.01 -6.30 -13.54
C THR A 164 4.00 -7.41 -13.90
N THR A 165 5.21 -7.35 -13.36
CA THR A 165 6.25 -8.38 -13.49
C THR A 165 6.08 -9.52 -12.49
N VAL A 166 5.13 -9.37 -11.56
CA VAL A 166 4.76 -10.33 -10.52
C VAL A 166 3.24 -10.45 -10.48
N LYS A 167 2.70 -11.40 -9.71
CA LYS A 167 1.24 -11.62 -9.62
C LYS A 167 0.50 -10.36 -9.15
N ASP A 168 -0.55 -9.98 -9.86
CA ASP A 168 -1.33 -8.75 -9.66
C ASP A 168 -1.89 -8.61 -8.24
N ALA A 169 -2.53 -9.67 -7.72
CA ALA A 169 -3.09 -9.66 -6.38
C ALA A 169 -2.00 -9.46 -5.31
N ARG A 170 -0.79 -9.96 -5.58
CA ARG A 170 0.37 -9.71 -4.71
C ARG A 170 0.78 -8.23 -4.76
N VAL A 171 0.76 -7.58 -5.92
CA VAL A 171 1.07 -6.15 -6.03
C VAL A 171 0.06 -5.34 -5.24
N THR A 172 -1.24 -5.56 -5.46
CA THR A 172 -2.31 -4.90 -4.71
C THR A 172 -2.13 -5.09 -3.19
N SER A 173 -1.85 -6.33 -2.76
CA SER A 173 -1.63 -6.64 -1.34
C SER A 173 -0.39 -5.94 -0.77
N HIS A 174 0.68 -5.81 -1.55
CA HIS A 174 1.90 -5.10 -1.17
C HIS A 174 1.63 -3.61 -0.92
N GLU A 175 0.91 -2.95 -1.84
CA GLU A 175 0.56 -1.53 -1.69
C GLU A 175 -0.44 -1.30 -0.54
N ILE A 176 -1.34 -2.25 -0.28
CA ILE A 176 -2.18 -2.25 0.93
C ILE A 176 -1.30 -2.37 2.17
N GLY A 177 -0.27 -3.22 2.15
CA GLY A 177 0.71 -3.35 3.23
C GLY A 177 1.34 -2.02 3.60
N HIS A 178 1.75 -1.22 2.61
CA HIS A 178 2.26 0.13 2.85
C HIS A 178 1.20 1.07 3.44
N ASN A 179 -0.06 0.95 3.05
CA ASN A 179 -1.16 1.69 3.67
C ASN A 179 -1.38 1.25 5.13
N LEU A 180 -1.10 0.00 5.45
CA LEU A 180 -1.18 -0.55 6.81
C LEU A 180 0.13 -0.39 7.61
N GLY A 181 1.05 0.48 7.15
CA GLY A 181 2.25 0.85 7.88
C GLY A 181 3.41 -0.13 7.76
N LEU A 182 3.34 -1.07 6.83
CA LEU A 182 4.44 -2.02 6.59
C LEU A 182 5.49 -1.40 5.66
N TYR A 183 6.76 -1.72 5.91
CA TYR A 183 7.90 -1.26 5.12
C TYR A 183 8.50 -2.40 4.30
N HIS A 184 9.29 -2.07 3.28
CA HIS A 184 9.96 -3.06 2.45
C HIS A 184 10.83 -4.02 3.27
N ALA A 185 10.73 -5.31 2.96
CA ALA A 185 11.62 -6.36 3.45
C ALA A 185 12.78 -6.53 2.47
N TRP A 186 14.03 -6.33 2.92
CA TRP A 186 15.21 -6.31 2.03
C TRP A 186 15.90 -7.66 1.87
N ARG A 187 15.62 -8.65 2.73
CA ARG A 187 16.37 -9.91 2.80
C ARG A 187 15.54 -11.17 2.62
N ASN A 188 14.22 -11.07 2.57
CA ASN A 188 13.33 -12.23 2.49
C ASN A 188 12.46 -12.15 1.23
N THR A 189 12.84 -12.86 0.18
CA THR A 189 12.10 -12.93 -1.09
C THR A 189 10.72 -13.57 -0.95
N GLY A 190 10.47 -14.34 0.12
CA GLY A 190 9.16 -14.91 0.45
C GLY A 190 8.20 -13.90 1.10
N SER A 191 8.70 -12.75 1.59
CA SER A 191 7.86 -11.73 2.21
C SER A 191 6.98 -11.01 1.18
N LEU A 192 5.76 -10.69 1.60
CA LEU A 192 4.86 -9.82 0.85
C LEU A 192 5.50 -8.46 0.55
N LEU A 193 6.28 -7.94 1.49
CA LEU A 193 6.91 -6.62 1.40
C LEU A 193 8.27 -6.61 0.69
N PHE A 194 8.75 -7.74 0.16
CA PHE A 194 9.96 -7.76 -0.66
C PHE A 194 9.64 -7.25 -2.07
N SER A 195 10.36 -6.23 -2.55
CA SER A 195 10.14 -5.64 -3.86
C SER A 195 10.57 -6.60 -4.98
N GLY A 196 9.71 -6.78 -6.00
CA GLY A 196 10.06 -7.52 -7.23
C GLY A 196 9.97 -9.06 -7.14
N SER A 197 9.40 -9.65 -6.07
CA SER A 197 9.17 -11.09 -5.96
C SER A 197 7.68 -11.44 -5.86
N ASN A 198 7.36 -12.74 -5.97
CA ASN A 198 6.01 -13.27 -5.74
C ASN A 198 5.78 -13.73 -4.29
N GLY A 199 6.61 -13.30 -3.34
CA GLY A 199 6.43 -13.59 -1.93
C GLY A 199 5.12 -13.01 -1.38
N VAL A 200 4.48 -13.74 -0.47
CA VAL A 200 3.19 -13.39 0.10
C VAL A 200 3.15 -13.54 1.62
N VAL A 201 4.26 -13.92 2.23
CA VAL A 201 4.32 -14.21 3.67
C VAL A 201 4.39 -12.91 4.46
N LEU A 202 3.59 -12.84 5.52
CA LEU A 202 3.65 -11.82 6.57
C LEU A 202 4.18 -12.45 7.86
N THR A 203 5.21 -11.87 8.45
CA THR A 203 5.68 -12.23 9.79
C THR A 203 4.63 -11.87 10.84
N GLU A 204 4.69 -12.48 12.02
CA GLU A 204 3.78 -12.16 13.15
C GLU A 204 3.84 -10.67 13.54
N THR A 205 5.02 -10.06 13.46
CA THR A 205 5.19 -8.62 13.71
C THR A 205 4.47 -7.79 12.63
N GLU A 206 4.63 -8.13 11.35
CA GLU A 206 3.95 -7.45 10.24
C GLU A 206 2.43 -7.61 10.34
N GLN A 207 1.93 -8.81 10.68
CA GLN A 207 0.51 -9.05 10.93
C GLN A 207 0.00 -8.16 12.07
N SER A 208 0.73 -8.07 13.18
CA SER A 208 0.37 -7.25 14.33
C SER A 208 0.33 -5.76 14.01
N VAL A 209 1.33 -5.25 13.28
CA VAL A 209 1.39 -3.85 12.80
C VAL A 209 0.24 -3.57 11.83
N ALA A 210 -0.01 -4.47 10.88
CA ALA A 210 -1.11 -4.32 9.93
C ALA A 210 -2.47 -4.28 10.63
N ARG A 211 -2.71 -5.18 11.57
CA ARG A 211 -3.94 -5.20 12.37
C ARG A 211 -4.13 -3.94 13.21
N TYR A 212 -3.06 -3.44 13.85
CA TYR A 212 -3.12 -2.19 14.61
C TYR A 212 -3.55 -1.02 13.71
N ASN A 213 -2.95 -0.88 12.53
CA ASN A 213 -3.27 0.19 11.60
C ASN A 213 -4.60 -0.03 10.86
N ALA A 214 -5.07 -1.28 10.72
CA ALA A 214 -6.36 -1.58 10.11
C ALA A 214 -7.54 -0.99 10.89
N ARG A 215 -7.43 -0.90 12.22
CA ARG A 215 -8.49 -0.37 13.10
C ARG A 215 -8.89 1.07 12.80
N ARG A 216 -8.04 1.85 12.12
CA ARG A 216 -8.39 3.22 11.71
C ARG A 216 -9.42 3.28 10.57
N PHE A 217 -9.71 2.14 9.95
CA PHE A 217 -10.69 2.01 8.87
C PHE A 217 -12.04 1.45 9.35
N LEU A 218 -12.11 1.06 10.62
CA LEU A 218 -13.35 0.61 11.28
C LEU A 218 -14.08 1.81 11.87
#